data_2e9bccbf04a04763b6fea7fa8a5408eb
#
_entry.id   2e9bccbf04a04763b6fea7fa8a5408eb
#
_cell.length_a   1.000
_cell.length_b   1.000
_cell.length_c   1.000
_cell.angle_alpha   90.00
_cell.angle_beta   90.00
_cell.angle_gamma   90.00
#
_symmetry.space_group_name_H-M   'P 1'
#
loop_
_entity.id
_entity.type
_entity.pdbx_description
1 polymer ?
#
loop_
_entity_poly.entity_id
_entity_poly.type
_entity_poly.pdbx_seq_one_letter_code
_entity_poly.pdbx_strand_id
1 'polypeptide(L)'
;TEQEAADYLWSISPGFGPHTPQQWLELSRPLLRPAPDGQGLVLHYGPASAEPFRAVSADSTASGEAALWQIYDALRCQVLLLRGQDSDLLDPETAHDMTQRGPKARLIQFPGVGHAPTLIAPDQVAAVHDFLLA
;
A
#
# COMPACT_ATOMS: atom_id res chain seq x y z
N THR A 1 -9.18 12.46 -19.98
CA THR A 1 -8.48 13.52 -19.21
C THR A 1 -7.89 12.95 -17.92
N GLU A 2 -6.94 13.66 -17.32
CA GLU A 2 -6.38 13.29 -16.02
C GLU A 2 -7.46 13.27 -14.92
N GLN A 3 -8.40 14.22 -14.99
CA GLN A 3 -9.49 14.29 -14.00
C GLN A 3 -10.42 13.08 -14.08
N GLU A 4 -10.84 12.68 -15.29
CA GLU A 4 -11.69 11.48 -15.45
C GLU A 4 -10.99 10.21 -14.96
N ALA A 5 -9.68 10.09 -15.20
CA ALA A 5 -8.89 8.98 -14.70
C ALA A 5 -8.75 9.01 -13.17
N ALA A 6 -8.55 10.19 -12.58
CA ALA A 6 -8.50 10.36 -11.13
C ALA A 6 -9.85 10.02 -10.48
N ASP A 7 -10.96 10.46 -11.05
CA ASP A 7 -12.32 10.16 -10.57
C ASP A 7 -12.60 8.64 -10.63
N TYR A 8 -12.18 7.98 -11.70
CA TYR A 8 -12.26 6.53 -11.83
C TYR A 8 -11.43 5.83 -10.74
N LEU A 9 -10.16 6.20 -10.58
CA LEU A 9 -9.28 5.61 -9.58
C LEU A 9 -9.83 5.82 -8.16
N TRP A 10 -10.37 6.98 -7.85
CA TRP A 10 -11.03 7.24 -6.57
C TRP A 10 -12.21 6.28 -6.35
N SER A 11 -13.05 6.09 -7.37
CA SER A 11 -14.24 5.24 -7.27
C SER A 11 -13.93 3.79 -6.91
N ILE A 12 -12.75 3.29 -7.31
CA ILE A 12 -12.31 1.90 -7.05
C ILE A 12 -11.32 1.76 -5.88
N SER A 13 -10.99 2.87 -5.21
CA SER A 13 -9.98 2.90 -4.15
C SER A 13 -10.49 3.61 -2.88
N PRO A 14 -11.67 3.26 -2.34
CA PRO A 14 -12.27 4.00 -1.22
C PRO A 14 -11.48 3.86 0.09
N GLY A 15 -10.62 2.85 0.19
CA GLY A 15 -9.87 2.52 1.40
C GLY A 15 -8.59 3.33 1.64
N PHE A 16 -8.20 4.26 0.76
CA PHE A 16 -6.95 5.01 0.94
C PHE A 16 -7.02 6.17 1.94
N GLY A 17 -8.16 6.38 2.56
CA GLY A 17 -8.38 7.45 3.52
C GLY A 17 -8.82 8.77 2.87
N PRO A 18 -9.04 9.81 3.68
CA PRO A 18 -9.53 11.09 3.20
C PRO A 18 -8.47 11.85 2.40
N HIS A 19 -8.85 12.32 1.20
CA HIS A 19 -8.02 13.15 0.34
C HIS A 19 -8.85 14.32 -0.22
N THR A 20 -8.21 15.45 -0.45
CA THR A 20 -8.81 16.49 -1.28
C THR A 20 -8.79 16.08 -2.75
N PRO A 21 -9.68 16.65 -3.60
CA PRO A 21 -9.65 16.37 -5.03
C PRO A 21 -8.28 16.63 -5.68
N GLN A 22 -7.57 17.67 -5.22
CA GLN A 22 -6.24 18.02 -5.71
C GLN A 22 -5.19 16.95 -5.34
N GLN A 23 -5.19 16.49 -4.08
CA GLN A 23 -4.29 15.43 -3.63
C GLN A 23 -4.53 14.14 -4.40
N TRP A 24 -5.81 13.80 -4.64
CA TRP A 24 -6.16 12.61 -5.39
C TRP A 24 -5.72 12.70 -6.85
N LEU A 25 -5.86 13.86 -7.49
CA LEU A 25 -5.36 14.09 -8.83
C LEU A 25 -3.83 13.90 -8.91
N GLU A 26 -3.09 14.42 -7.94
CA GLU A 26 -1.63 14.28 -7.86
C GLU A 26 -1.19 12.84 -7.64
N LEU A 27 -1.89 12.08 -6.80
CA LEU A 27 -1.67 10.63 -6.60
C LEU A 27 -1.93 9.82 -7.86
N SER A 28 -2.91 10.22 -8.66
CA SER A 28 -3.34 9.50 -9.84
C SER A 28 -2.39 9.68 -11.03
N ARG A 29 -1.77 10.86 -11.17
CA ARG A 29 -0.89 11.17 -12.31
C ARG A 29 0.21 10.14 -12.59
N PRO A 30 0.98 9.65 -11.59
CA PRO A 30 2.03 8.66 -11.84
C PRO A 30 1.51 7.30 -12.32
N LEU A 31 0.21 7.04 -12.12
CA LEU A 31 -0.43 5.80 -12.54
C LEU A 31 -0.90 5.84 -13.99
N LEU A 32 -0.75 6.97 -14.67
CA LEU A 32 -1.26 7.22 -16.02
C LEU A 32 -0.14 7.33 -17.04
N ARG A 33 -0.41 6.90 -18.26
CA ARG A 33 0.43 7.14 -19.43
C ARG A 33 -0.43 7.42 -20.66
N PRO A 34 0.11 8.09 -21.69
CA PRO A 34 -0.60 8.24 -22.97
C PRO A 34 -1.01 6.87 -23.53
N ALA A 35 -2.21 6.81 -24.09
CA ALA A 35 -2.67 5.63 -24.80
C ALA A 35 -1.81 5.36 -26.03
N PRO A 36 -1.60 4.08 -26.45
CA PRO A 36 -0.76 3.73 -27.60
C PRO A 36 -1.24 4.33 -28.92
N ASP A 37 -2.55 4.59 -29.06
CA ASP A 37 -3.17 5.23 -30.21
C ASP A 37 -3.10 6.76 -30.18
N GLY A 38 -2.51 7.34 -29.11
CA GLY A 38 -2.42 8.78 -28.91
C GLY A 38 -3.75 9.43 -28.47
N GLN A 39 -4.79 8.63 -28.19
CA GLN A 39 -6.10 9.15 -27.80
C GLN A 39 -6.37 8.93 -26.31
N GLY A 40 -6.00 9.92 -25.50
CA GLY A 40 -6.27 9.92 -24.06
C GLY A 40 -5.21 9.25 -23.21
N LEU A 41 -5.61 8.76 -22.03
CA LEU A 41 -4.76 8.19 -21.01
C LEU A 41 -5.20 6.76 -20.68
N VAL A 42 -4.23 5.92 -20.36
CA VAL A 42 -4.44 4.55 -19.86
C VAL A 42 -3.62 4.36 -18.58
N LEU A 43 -3.99 3.36 -17.79
CA LEU A 43 -3.23 3.00 -16.60
C LEU A 43 -1.84 2.47 -17.00
N HIS A 44 -0.83 2.78 -16.18
CA HIS A 44 0.55 2.36 -16.41
C HIS A 44 0.75 0.86 -16.24
N TYR A 45 -0.12 0.20 -15.47
CA TYR A 45 -0.15 -1.25 -15.30
C TYR A 45 -1.19 -1.90 -16.21
N GLY A 46 -0.93 -3.14 -16.61
CA GLY A 46 -1.81 -3.91 -17.50
C GLY A 46 -2.50 -5.06 -16.79
N PRO A 47 -3.55 -5.65 -17.43
CA PRO A 47 -4.26 -6.82 -16.89
C PRO A 47 -3.35 -8.01 -16.59
N ALA A 48 -2.23 -8.15 -17.28
CA ALA A 48 -1.24 -9.20 -17.06
C ALA A 48 -0.61 -9.17 -15.66
N SER A 49 -0.67 -8.03 -14.95
CA SER A 49 -0.20 -7.94 -13.56
C SER A 49 -0.98 -8.83 -12.60
N ALA A 50 -2.20 -9.22 -12.94
CA ALA A 50 -3.04 -10.12 -12.14
C ALA A 50 -2.79 -11.61 -12.41
N GLU A 51 -2.11 -11.98 -13.49
CA GLU A 51 -1.89 -13.38 -13.89
C GLU A 51 -1.20 -14.24 -12.82
N PRO A 52 -0.12 -13.76 -12.14
CA PRO A 52 0.54 -14.54 -11.10
C PRO A 52 -0.39 -14.92 -9.94
N PHE A 53 -1.39 -14.08 -9.65
CA PHE A 53 -2.32 -14.28 -8.53
C PHE A 53 -3.42 -15.29 -8.84
N ARG A 54 -3.70 -15.57 -10.11
CA ARG A 54 -4.73 -16.56 -10.53
C ARG A 54 -4.35 -18.01 -10.21
N ALA A 55 -3.06 -18.29 -10.09
CA ALA A 55 -2.52 -19.64 -9.83
C ALA A 55 -2.25 -19.89 -8.33
N VAL A 56 -2.53 -18.91 -7.46
CA VAL A 56 -2.28 -19.03 -6.01
C VAL A 56 -3.29 -19.98 -5.38
N SER A 57 -2.81 -21.05 -4.74
CA SER A 57 -3.61 -22.00 -3.95
C SER A 57 -3.41 -21.78 -2.46
N ALA A 58 -4.31 -22.31 -1.62
CA ALA A 58 -4.19 -22.21 -0.17
C ALA A 58 -2.87 -22.81 0.35
N ASP A 59 -2.43 -23.94 -0.19
CA ASP A 59 -1.16 -24.56 0.21
C ASP A 59 0.06 -23.73 -0.18
N SER A 60 0.03 -23.12 -1.39
CA SER A 60 1.09 -22.23 -1.83
C SER A 60 1.12 -20.93 -1.01
N THR A 61 -0.03 -20.46 -0.54
CA THR A 61 -0.14 -19.29 0.33
C THR A 61 0.51 -19.56 1.69
N ALA A 62 0.18 -20.67 2.34
CA ALA A 62 0.75 -21.02 3.65
C ALA A 62 2.27 -21.23 3.58
N SER A 63 2.77 -21.88 2.53
CA SER A 63 4.21 -22.07 2.33
C SER A 63 4.92 -20.73 2.05
N GLY A 64 4.28 -19.86 1.26
CA GLY A 64 4.77 -18.51 0.96
C GLY A 64 4.82 -17.63 2.21
N GLU A 65 3.79 -17.68 3.05
CA GLU A 65 3.73 -16.96 4.30
C GLU A 65 4.86 -17.38 5.27
N ALA A 66 5.07 -18.69 5.44
CA ALA A 66 6.16 -19.18 6.26
C ALA A 66 7.54 -18.70 5.78
N ALA A 67 7.76 -18.68 4.46
CA ALA A 67 8.99 -18.16 3.87
C ALA A 67 9.14 -16.63 4.10
N LEU A 68 8.06 -15.87 3.97
CA LEU A 68 8.06 -14.42 4.26
C LEU A 68 8.39 -14.14 5.72
N TRP A 69 7.85 -14.90 6.66
CA TRP A 69 8.19 -14.79 8.07
C TRP A 69 9.67 -15.08 8.36
N GLN A 70 10.26 -16.07 7.69
CA GLN A 70 11.70 -16.33 7.82
C GLN A 70 12.55 -15.15 7.33
N ILE A 71 12.16 -14.55 6.20
CA ILE A 71 12.83 -13.37 5.66
C ILE A 71 12.68 -12.18 6.63
N TYR A 72 11.48 -11.95 7.14
CA TYR A 72 11.20 -10.89 8.09
C TYR A 72 12.04 -11.04 9.37
N ASP A 73 12.10 -12.24 9.95
CA ASP A 73 12.88 -12.53 11.16
C ASP A 73 14.40 -12.36 10.95
N ALA A 74 14.85 -12.47 9.72
CA ALA A 74 16.27 -12.28 9.37
C ALA A 74 16.69 -10.81 9.22
N LEU A 75 15.75 -9.85 9.18
CA LEU A 75 16.08 -8.43 9.08
C LEU A 75 16.89 -7.96 10.30
N ARG A 76 17.90 -7.10 10.04
CA ARG A 76 18.79 -6.55 11.09
C ARG A 76 18.78 -5.03 11.16
N CYS A 77 17.96 -4.38 10.31
CA CYS A 77 17.74 -2.93 10.34
C CYS A 77 16.54 -2.58 11.20
N GLN A 78 16.41 -1.30 11.55
CA GLN A 78 15.18 -0.77 12.12
C GLN A 78 14.05 -0.84 11.09
N VAL A 79 12.85 -1.16 11.53
CA VAL A 79 11.67 -1.29 10.67
C VAL A 79 10.53 -0.42 11.22
N LEU A 80 9.96 0.42 10.36
CA LEU A 80 8.73 1.14 10.62
C LEU A 80 7.60 0.45 9.85
N LEU A 81 6.57 0.00 10.57
CA LEU A 81 5.37 -0.57 10.00
C LEU A 81 4.24 0.46 10.07
N LEU A 82 3.78 0.90 8.91
CA LEU A 82 2.65 1.82 8.78
C LEU A 82 1.41 1.02 8.37
N ARG A 83 0.35 1.11 9.15
CA ARG A 83 -0.89 0.38 8.90
C ARG A 83 -2.08 1.34 8.93
N GLY A 84 -2.95 1.26 7.93
CA GLY A 84 -4.29 1.84 8.07
C GLY A 84 -5.11 1.01 9.06
N GLN A 85 -5.82 1.65 9.97
CA GLN A 85 -6.61 0.95 10.99
C GLN A 85 -7.70 0.06 10.36
N ASP A 86 -8.25 0.48 9.22
CA ASP A 86 -9.31 -0.20 8.47
C ASP A 86 -8.75 -1.10 7.35
N SER A 87 -7.44 -1.47 7.41
CA SER A 87 -6.83 -2.35 6.43
C SER A 87 -7.48 -3.74 6.42
N ASP A 88 -7.86 -4.19 5.24
CA ASP A 88 -8.40 -5.49 4.91
C ASP A 88 -7.34 -6.51 4.43
N LEU A 89 -6.10 -6.06 4.22
CA LEU A 89 -4.98 -6.91 3.78
C LEU A 89 -4.01 -7.25 4.90
N LEU A 90 -3.63 -6.27 5.72
CA LEU A 90 -2.81 -6.52 6.90
C LEU A 90 -3.69 -6.48 8.13
N ASP A 91 -4.01 -7.65 8.68
CA ASP A 91 -4.84 -7.74 9.88
C ASP A 91 -4.08 -7.25 11.14
N PRO A 92 -4.80 -6.91 12.24
CA PRO A 92 -4.20 -6.40 13.46
C PRO A 92 -3.28 -7.39 14.18
N GLU A 93 -3.56 -8.69 14.09
CA GLU A 93 -2.80 -9.75 14.76
C GLU A 93 -1.43 -9.90 14.08
N THR A 94 -1.40 -10.02 12.75
CA THR A 94 -0.15 -10.05 11.97
C THR A 94 0.68 -8.79 12.20
N ALA A 95 0.06 -7.61 12.21
CA ALA A 95 0.76 -6.36 12.50
C ALA A 95 1.34 -6.34 13.92
N HIS A 96 0.63 -6.89 14.89
CA HIS A 96 1.13 -7.05 16.27
C HIS A 96 2.32 -8.00 16.31
N ASP A 97 2.23 -9.17 15.67
CA ASP A 97 3.32 -10.15 15.62
C ASP A 97 4.60 -9.57 15.02
N MET A 98 4.49 -8.72 14.02
CA MET A 98 5.62 -7.99 13.44
C MET A 98 6.32 -7.07 14.46
N THR A 99 5.65 -6.63 15.51
CA THR A 99 6.28 -5.87 16.61
C THR A 99 6.98 -6.76 17.64
N GLN A 100 6.71 -8.07 17.67
CA GLN A 100 7.22 -8.99 18.70
C GLN A 100 8.39 -9.84 18.21
N ARG A 101 8.52 -10.03 16.90
CA ARG A 101 9.52 -10.93 16.29
C ARG A 101 10.42 -10.21 15.29
N GLY A 102 11.52 -10.85 14.91
CA GLY A 102 12.50 -10.34 13.95
C GLY A 102 13.05 -8.96 14.35
N PRO A 103 12.92 -7.95 13.50
CA PRO A 103 13.39 -6.58 13.76
C PRO A 103 12.55 -5.85 14.82
N LYS A 104 11.43 -6.43 15.28
CA LYS A 104 10.48 -5.81 16.21
C LYS A 104 10.02 -4.44 15.73
N ALA A 105 9.35 -4.42 14.61
CA ALA A 105 8.93 -3.20 13.94
C ALA A 105 8.22 -2.20 14.87
N ARG A 106 8.52 -0.92 14.72
CA ARG A 106 7.73 0.16 15.32
C ARG A 106 6.44 0.31 14.52
N LEU A 107 5.29 -0.04 15.13
CA LEU A 107 3.98 0.07 14.50
C LEU A 107 3.38 1.46 14.72
N ILE A 108 2.89 2.08 13.64
CA ILE A 108 2.03 3.26 13.67
C ILE A 108 0.77 2.95 12.87
N GLN A 109 -0.41 3.24 13.46
CA GLN A 109 -1.70 3.01 12.83
C GLN A 109 -2.41 4.34 12.58
N PHE A 110 -3.04 4.47 11.41
CA PHE A 110 -3.78 5.66 11.01
C PHE A 110 -5.28 5.36 10.97
N PRO A 111 -6.09 6.05 11.80
CA PRO A 111 -7.54 5.87 11.81
C PRO A 111 -8.18 6.38 10.52
N GLY A 112 -9.26 5.70 10.07
CA GLY A 112 -9.97 6.08 8.85
C GLY A 112 -9.20 5.83 7.55
N VAL A 113 -8.14 5.05 7.62
CA VAL A 113 -7.30 4.64 6.48
C VAL A 113 -7.35 3.13 6.35
N GLY A 114 -7.63 2.65 5.15
CA GLY A 114 -7.60 1.23 4.81
C GLY A 114 -6.22 0.76 4.37
N HIS A 115 -6.18 -0.13 3.38
CA HIS A 115 -4.92 -0.66 2.90
C HIS A 115 -4.13 0.42 2.16
N ALA A 116 -2.98 0.65 2.69
CA ALA A 116 -1.90 1.55 2.33
C ALA A 116 -2.17 3.05 2.58
N PRO A 117 -1.65 3.56 3.70
CA PRO A 117 -1.47 5.00 3.87
C PRO A 117 -0.71 5.59 2.68
N THR A 118 -1.22 6.67 2.09
CA THR A 118 -0.66 7.26 0.87
C THR A 118 0.55 8.17 1.11
N LEU A 119 0.86 8.44 2.37
CA LEU A 119 1.95 9.32 2.83
C LEU A 119 1.81 10.77 2.34
N ILE A 120 0.57 11.24 2.20
CA ILE A 120 0.26 12.64 1.87
C ILE A 120 -0.23 13.41 3.10
N ALA A 121 -0.96 12.74 3.99
CA ALA A 121 -1.45 13.37 5.21
C ALA A 121 -0.27 13.78 6.12
N PRO A 122 -0.32 14.97 6.75
CA PRO A 122 0.80 15.50 7.53
C PRO A 122 1.28 14.58 8.65
N ASP A 123 0.38 13.86 9.31
CA ASP A 123 0.69 12.86 10.34
C ASP A 123 1.42 11.65 9.78
N GLN A 124 1.06 11.19 8.59
CA GLN A 124 1.73 10.09 7.89
C GLN A 124 3.15 10.49 7.46
N VAL A 125 3.30 11.70 6.92
CA VAL A 125 4.61 12.27 6.55
C VAL A 125 5.50 12.41 7.78
N ALA A 126 4.97 12.97 8.88
CA ALA A 126 5.69 13.15 10.13
C ALA A 126 6.18 11.79 10.70
N ALA A 127 5.35 10.76 10.64
CA ALA A 127 5.73 9.43 11.12
C ALA A 127 6.95 8.85 10.39
N VAL A 128 7.03 9.04 9.07
CA VAL A 128 8.18 8.60 8.26
C VAL A 128 9.39 9.49 8.52
N HIS A 129 9.20 10.81 8.52
CA HIS A 129 10.25 11.78 8.78
C HIS A 129 10.95 11.51 10.12
N ASP A 130 10.17 11.36 11.19
CA ASP A 130 10.69 11.14 12.54
C ASP A 130 11.43 9.80 12.68
N PHE A 131 10.99 8.79 11.91
CA PHE A 131 11.69 7.50 11.87
C PHE A 131 13.03 7.57 11.13
N LEU A 132 13.08 8.33 10.03
CA LEU A 132 14.30 8.41 9.21
C LEU A 132 15.37 9.31 9.81
N LEU A 133 14.98 10.25 10.69
CA LEU A 133 15.90 11.20 11.32
C LEU A 133 16.26 10.84 12.77
N ALA A 134 15.68 9.75 13.31
CA ALA A 134 16.01 9.23 14.62
C ALA A 134 17.30 8.40 14.56
#